data_c5647c67ed9c738241495081d99f7c7d
#
_entry.id   c5647c67ed9c738241495081d99f7c7d
#
_cell.length_a   1.000
_cell.length_b   1.000
_cell.length_c   1.000
_cell.angle_alpha   90.00
_cell.angle_beta   90.00
_cell.angle_gamma   90.00
#
_symmetry.space_group_name_H-M   'P 1'
#
loop_
_entity.id
_entity.type
_entity.pdbx_description
1 polymer ?
#
loop_
_entity_poly.entity_id
_entity_poly.type
_entity_poly.pdbx_seq_one_letter_code
_entity_poly.pdbx_strand_id
1 'polypeptide(L)'
;MNAATTREERTVQVPVATAAAKMVEVFGFKVPTSLYYVHRGHAWAVLEDSGQVRVGMDDFSQKILGPAEAVEFPVVGREYYQDHVCLALIRQGHKAKVLAPVDGVVQEINTLVQEQPQLVHDDPYGAGWLFRLKPTNLQRNLDTLYTGEIVASWIDQESHRLLGLLETSAGVTLPSGGSIVDDVYGHFPALGWRQLVQEFFLRDLTKTWKKRARV
;
A
#
# COMPACT_ATOMS: atom_id res chain seq x y z
N MET A 1 -33.83 39.19 2.30
CA MET A 1 -33.29 38.53 1.10
C MET A 1 -32.13 37.63 1.55
N ASN A 2 -32.41 36.36 1.76
CA ASN A 2 -31.38 35.37 2.17
C ASN A 2 -30.92 34.63 0.92
N ALA A 3 -29.68 34.85 0.53
CA ALA A 3 -29.03 34.05 -0.52
C ALA A 3 -28.58 32.72 0.10
N ALA A 4 -29.30 31.65 -0.22
CA ALA A 4 -28.85 30.28 0.08
C ALA A 4 -27.74 29.92 -0.90
N THR A 5 -26.50 29.82 -0.40
CA THR A 5 -25.36 29.32 -1.17
C THR A 5 -25.52 27.80 -1.31
N THR A 6 -25.99 27.37 -2.45
CA THR A 6 -26.05 25.95 -2.83
C THR A 6 -24.63 25.45 -3.01
N ARG A 7 -24.18 24.63 -2.08
CA ARG A 7 -22.91 23.92 -2.16
C ARG A 7 -23.10 22.80 -3.20
N GLU A 8 -22.56 22.99 -4.41
CA GLU A 8 -22.49 21.91 -5.41
C GLU A 8 -21.71 20.74 -4.83
N GLU A 9 -22.38 19.63 -4.57
CA GLU A 9 -21.76 18.36 -4.28
C GLU A 9 -21.04 17.88 -5.56
N ARG A 10 -19.73 18.03 -5.57
CA ARG A 10 -18.87 17.46 -6.61
C ARG A 10 -18.94 15.94 -6.48
N THR A 11 -19.79 15.30 -7.24
CA THR A 11 -19.80 13.83 -7.40
C THR A 11 -18.51 13.44 -8.12
N VAL A 12 -17.51 13.00 -7.36
CA VAL A 12 -16.30 12.42 -7.95
C VAL A 12 -16.71 11.08 -8.52
N GLN A 13 -16.67 10.94 -9.84
CA GLN A 13 -16.81 9.64 -10.50
C GLN A 13 -15.57 8.82 -10.20
N VAL A 14 -15.67 7.87 -9.25
CA VAL A 14 -14.61 6.90 -8.95
C VAL A 14 -14.59 5.87 -10.07
N PRO A 15 -13.48 5.69 -10.81
CA PRO A 15 -13.42 4.69 -11.87
C PRO A 15 -13.59 3.29 -11.29
N VAL A 16 -14.53 2.54 -11.82
CA VAL A 16 -14.77 1.16 -11.42
C VAL A 16 -13.89 0.22 -12.26
N ALA A 17 -13.32 -0.80 -11.64
CA ALA A 17 -12.26 -1.66 -12.19
C ALA A 17 -12.77 -2.72 -13.19
N THR A 18 -13.40 -2.30 -14.30
CA THR A 18 -13.71 -3.18 -15.44
C THR A 18 -12.64 -3.16 -16.53
N ALA A 19 -11.73 -2.17 -16.55
CA ALA A 19 -10.61 -2.06 -17.47
C ALA A 19 -9.30 -2.51 -16.82
N ALA A 20 -8.33 -2.98 -17.61
CA ALA A 20 -6.98 -3.25 -17.13
C ALA A 20 -6.32 -1.94 -16.67
N ALA A 21 -5.68 -1.97 -15.50
CA ALA A 21 -4.97 -0.82 -14.99
C ALA A 21 -3.81 -0.44 -15.92
N LYS A 22 -3.62 0.86 -16.15
CA LYS A 22 -2.42 1.36 -16.83
C LYS A 22 -1.25 1.24 -15.85
N MET A 23 -0.19 0.56 -16.28
CA MET A 23 1.02 0.34 -15.49
C MET A 23 2.22 1.06 -16.12
N VAL A 24 3.10 1.60 -15.29
CA VAL A 24 4.42 2.09 -15.68
C VAL A 24 5.49 1.41 -14.84
N GLU A 25 6.75 1.51 -15.25
CA GLU A 25 7.87 0.98 -14.48
C GLU A 25 8.73 2.13 -13.95
N VAL A 26 9.07 2.09 -12.65
CA VAL A 26 9.92 3.06 -11.96
C VAL A 26 10.98 2.29 -11.17
N PHE A 27 12.25 2.41 -11.51
CA PHE A 27 13.38 1.66 -10.91
C PHE A 27 13.16 0.13 -10.83
N GLY A 28 12.41 -0.45 -11.80
CA GLY A 28 12.06 -1.86 -11.81
C GLY A 28 10.79 -2.20 -11.04
N PHE A 29 10.14 -1.22 -10.39
CA PHE A 29 8.84 -1.42 -9.73
C PHE A 29 7.69 -1.21 -10.71
N LYS A 30 6.71 -2.12 -10.68
CA LYS A 30 5.44 -1.97 -11.40
C LYS A 30 4.53 -1.02 -10.63
N VAL A 31 4.12 0.08 -11.26
CA VAL A 31 3.35 1.15 -10.62
C VAL A 31 2.04 1.38 -11.37
N PRO A 32 0.88 1.22 -10.72
CA PRO A 32 -0.41 1.52 -11.35
C PRO A 32 -0.63 3.04 -11.41
N THR A 33 -0.93 3.55 -12.61
CA THR A 33 -1.28 4.97 -12.84
C THR A 33 -2.76 5.17 -13.15
N SER A 34 -3.58 4.12 -12.98
CA SER A 34 -5.05 4.20 -13.08
C SER A 34 -5.69 3.14 -12.20
N LEU A 35 -6.95 3.37 -11.81
CA LEU A 35 -7.82 2.49 -11.03
C LEU A 35 -7.42 2.27 -9.56
N TYR A 36 -6.15 2.34 -9.23
CA TYR A 36 -5.65 2.11 -7.88
C TYR A 36 -5.49 3.42 -7.11
N TYR A 37 -5.85 3.35 -5.83
CA TYR A 37 -5.56 4.37 -4.82
C TYR A 37 -4.50 3.80 -3.89
N VAL A 38 -3.34 4.45 -3.77
CA VAL A 38 -2.19 3.93 -3.03
C VAL A 38 -1.99 4.71 -1.74
N HIS A 39 -1.95 3.97 -0.64
CA HIS A 39 -1.69 4.49 0.69
C HIS A 39 -0.18 4.63 0.93
N ARG A 40 0.23 5.61 1.73
CA ARG A 40 1.63 5.84 2.12
C ARG A 40 2.33 4.65 2.80
N GLY A 41 1.57 3.72 3.35
CA GLY A 41 2.07 2.46 3.90
C GLY A 41 2.12 1.34 2.86
N HIS A 42 2.11 1.67 1.55
CA HIS A 42 2.22 0.72 0.45
C HIS A 42 1.06 -0.29 0.32
N ALA A 43 -0.08 -0.02 0.97
CA ALA A 43 -1.31 -0.72 0.66
C ALA A 43 -2.05 0.00 -0.46
N TRP A 44 -2.65 -0.75 -1.39
CA TRP A 44 -3.52 -0.18 -2.41
C TRP A 44 -4.98 -0.54 -2.17
N ALA A 45 -5.88 0.27 -2.71
CA ALA A 45 -7.32 0.11 -2.69
C ALA A 45 -7.90 0.24 -4.10
N VAL A 46 -8.81 -0.65 -4.48
CA VAL A 46 -9.57 -0.60 -5.74
C VAL A 46 -11.04 -0.73 -5.41
N LEU A 47 -11.84 0.23 -5.90
CA LEU A 47 -13.30 0.14 -5.81
C LEU A 47 -13.82 -0.83 -6.88
N GLU A 48 -14.55 -1.86 -6.47
CA GLU A 48 -15.17 -2.84 -7.35
C GLU A 48 -16.63 -2.46 -7.69
N ASP A 49 -17.19 -3.03 -8.77
CA ASP A 49 -18.57 -2.81 -9.20
C ASP A 49 -19.60 -3.13 -8.11
N SER A 50 -19.24 -4.05 -7.21
CA SER A 50 -20.06 -4.44 -6.05
C SER A 50 -20.19 -3.33 -4.99
N GLY A 51 -19.41 -2.23 -5.11
CA GLY A 51 -19.27 -1.21 -4.10
C GLY A 51 -18.34 -1.60 -2.94
N GLN A 52 -17.72 -2.76 -3.00
CA GLN A 52 -16.65 -3.17 -2.08
C GLN A 52 -15.32 -2.59 -2.51
N VAL A 53 -14.40 -2.47 -1.56
CA VAL A 53 -13.02 -2.09 -1.81
C VAL A 53 -12.14 -3.32 -1.62
N ARG A 54 -11.41 -3.68 -2.68
CA ARG A 54 -10.37 -4.71 -2.64
C ARG A 54 -9.05 -4.07 -2.27
N VAL A 55 -8.31 -4.73 -1.39
CA VAL A 55 -7.05 -4.22 -0.80
C VAL A 55 -5.92 -5.22 -1.01
N GLY A 56 -4.76 -4.71 -1.32
CA GLY A 56 -3.51 -5.46 -1.40
C GLY A 56 -2.30 -4.58 -1.12
N MET A 57 -1.10 -5.08 -1.44
CA MET A 57 0.16 -4.36 -1.29
C MET A 57 0.75 -4.05 -2.66
N ASP A 58 1.48 -2.94 -2.78
CA ASP A 58 2.14 -2.58 -4.03
C ASP A 58 3.43 -3.37 -4.30
N ASP A 59 3.90 -3.35 -5.54
CA ASP A 59 5.10 -4.05 -5.97
C ASP A 59 6.38 -3.55 -5.28
N PHE A 60 6.42 -2.26 -4.91
CA PHE A 60 7.53 -1.69 -4.16
C PHE A 60 7.69 -2.37 -2.79
N SER A 61 6.59 -2.49 -2.04
CA SER A 61 6.60 -3.13 -0.74
C SER A 61 7.01 -4.60 -0.81
N GLN A 62 6.53 -5.30 -1.84
CA GLN A 62 6.80 -6.71 -2.02
C GLN A 62 8.28 -6.97 -2.36
N LYS A 63 8.86 -6.16 -3.25
CA LYS A 63 10.29 -6.27 -3.59
C LYS A 63 11.21 -5.84 -2.45
N ILE A 64 10.79 -4.94 -1.57
CA ILE A 64 11.57 -4.63 -0.36
C ILE A 64 11.58 -5.80 0.62
N LEU A 65 10.40 -6.35 0.91
CA LEU A 65 10.25 -7.38 1.93
C LEU A 65 10.62 -8.78 1.43
N GLY A 66 10.46 -9.02 0.11
CA GLY A 66 10.53 -10.33 -0.51
C GLY A 66 9.31 -11.21 -0.17
N PRO A 67 9.30 -12.49 -0.60
CA PRO A 67 8.17 -13.38 -0.46
C PRO A 67 7.75 -13.59 1.00
N ALA A 68 6.47 -13.41 1.30
CA ALA A 68 5.91 -13.72 2.61
C ALA A 68 5.76 -15.22 2.81
N GLU A 69 6.00 -15.69 4.04
CA GLU A 69 5.78 -17.07 4.46
C GLU A 69 4.38 -17.28 5.05
N ALA A 70 3.79 -16.22 5.59
CA ALA A 70 2.43 -16.22 6.11
C ALA A 70 1.84 -14.81 6.13
N VAL A 71 0.52 -14.73 6.22
CA VAL A 71 -0.24 -13.49 6.39
C VAL A 71 -1.14 -13.62 7.61
N GLU A 72 -1.03 -12.66 8.54
CA GLU A 72 -2.01 -12.47 9.61
C GLU A 72 -3.12 -11.58 9.08
N PHE A 73 -4.20 -12.18 8.60
CA PHE A 73 -5.33 -11.49 8.00
C PHE A 73 -6.17 -10.70 9.01
N PRO A 74 -6.91 -9.66 8.55
CA PRO A 74 -7.91 -9.02 9.37
C PRO A 74 -9.08 -9.96 9.66
N VAL A 75 -9.79 -9.69 10.75
CA VAL A 75 -10.96 -10.48 11.15
C VAL A 75 -12.17 -10.09 10.30
N VAL A 76 -12.79 -11.06 9.61
CA VAL A 76 -14.03 -10.87 8.84
C VAL A 76 -15.15 -10.39 9.78
N GLY A 77 -15.93 -9.42 9.34
CA GLY A 77 -16.99 -8.78 10.13
C GLY A 77 -16.51 -7.66 11.05
N ARG A 78 -15.20 -7.46 11.23
CA ARG A 78 -14.64 -6.39 12.06
C ARG A 78 -14.42 -5.13 11.21
N GLU A 79 -14.67 -3.96 11.84
CA GLU A 79 -14.37 -2.65 11.27
C GLU A 79 -12.89 -2.28 11.52
N TYR A 80 -12.24 -1.75 10.48
CA TYR A 80 -10.89 -1.18 10.52
C TYR A 80 -10.94 0.25 10.01
N TYR A 81 -10.03 1.08 10.52
CA TYR A 81 -9.95 2.50 10.17
C TYR A 81 -8.66 2.78 9.41
N GLN A 82 -8.73 3.73 8.48
CA GLN A 82 -7.57 4.19 7.72
C GLN A 82 -6.42 4.57 8.67
N ASP A 83 -5.18 4.33 8.27
CA ASP A 83 -3.95 4.54 9.06
C ASP A 83 -3.81 3.62 10.29
N HIS A 84 -4.74 2.68 10.53
CA HIS A 84 -4.60 1.70 11.61
C HIS A 84 -4.12 0.35 11.08
N VAL A 85 -3.35 -0.36 11.90
CA VAL A 85 -2.88 -1.71 11.56
C VAL A 85 -4.06 -2.64 11.34
N CYS A 86 -4.13 -3.28 10.17
CA CYS A 86 -5.20 -4.23 9.83
C CYS A 86 -4.70 -5.66 9.61
N LEU A 87 -3.44 -5.83 9.20
CA LEU A 87 -2.85 -7.15 8.96
C LEU A 87 -1.33 -7.12 9.18
N ALA A 88 -0.67 -8.28 9.08
CA ALA A 88 0.79 -8.33 9.00
C ALA A 88 1.27 -9.41 8.02
N LEU A 89 2.31 -9.10 7.26
CA LEU A 89 3.08 -10.06 6.49
C LEU A 89 4.18 -10.64 7.38
N ILE A 90 4.41 -11.94 7.28
CA ILE A 90 5.39 -12.67 8.09
C ILE A 90 6.44 -13.26 7.17
N ARG A 91 7.71 -13.04 7.52
CA ARG A 91 8.87 -13.67 6.87
C ARG A 91 9.97 -13.88 7.89
N GLN A 92 10.55 -15.10 7.95
CA GLN A 92 11.65 -15.47 8.86
C GLN A 92 11.36 -15.08 10.33
N GLY A 93 10.11 -15.26 10.78
CA GLY A 93 9.66 -14.87 12.11
C GLY A 93 9.49 -13.36 12.34
N HIS A 94 9.80 -12.52 11.38
CA HIS A 94 9.57 -11.07 11.43
C HIS A 94 8.19 -10.70 10.92
N LYS A 95 7.62 -9.59 11.45
CA LYS A 95 6.31 -9.07 11.06
C LYS A 95 6.44 -7.68 10.43
N ALA A 96 5.89 -7.52 9.22
CA ALA A 96 5.63 -6.22 8.63
C ALA A 96 4.15 -5.88 8.82
N LYS A 97 3.86 -4.92 9.70
CA LYS A 97 2.50 -4.45 9.93
C LYS A 97 2.04 -3.58 8.77
N VAL A 98 0.83 -3.82 8.30
CA VAL A 98 0.21 -3.12 7.17
C VAL A 98 -0.97 -2.29 7.68
N LEU A 99 -1.06 -1.07 7.19
CA LEU A 99 -2.10 -0.12 7.53
C LEU A 99 -3.29 -0.25 6.57
N ALA A 100 -4.50 -0.16 7.11
CA ALA A 100 -5.70 -0.10 6.27
C ALA A 100 -5.68 1.17 5.41
N PRO A 101 -5.88 1.05 4.08
CA PRO A 101 -5.93 2.22 3.20
C PRO A 101 -7.23 3.00 3.30
N VAL A 102 -8.32 2.37 3.73
CA VAL A 102 -9.65 2.97 3.90
C VAL A 102 -10.37 2.43 5.12
N ASP A 103 -11.35 3.20 5.64
CA ASP A 103 -12.26 2.76 6.70
C ASP A 103 -13.27 1.74 6.15
N GLY A 104 -13.58 0.70 6.91
CA GLY A 104 -14.65 -0.22 6.53
C GLY A 104 -14.67 -1.54 7.29
N VAL A 105 -15.72 -2.29 7.04
CA VAL A 105 -15.96 -3.62 7.64
C VAL A 105 -15.47 -4.69 6.69
N VAL A 106 -14.52 -5.51 7.13
CA VAL A 106 -13.97 -6.62 6.32
C VAL A 106 -15.06 -7.63 6.00
N GLN A 107 -15.20 -7.95 4.73
CA GLN A 107 -16.21 -8.89 4.22
C GLN A 107 -15.61 -10.25 3.86
N GLU A 108 -14.38 -10.22 3.35
CA GLU A 108 -13.73 -11.40 2.79
C GLU A 108 -12.21 -11.28 2.91
N ILE A 109 -11.53 -12.40 3.11
CA ILE A 109 -10.07 -12.53 2.99
C ILE A 109 -9.74 -13.40 1.78
N ASN A 110 -8.57 -13.20 1.19
CA ASN A 110 -8.11 -14.04 0.08
C ASN A 110 -7.60 -15.40 0.60
N THR A 111 -8.43 -16.42 0.49
CA THR A 111 -8.06 -17.77 0.93
C THR A 111 -6.94 -18.38 0.08
N LEU A 112 -6.79 -17.98 -1.19
CA LEU A 112 -5.68 -18.42 -2.01
C LEU A 112 -4.34 -17.91 -1.48
N VAL A 113 -4.27 -16.66 -1.04
CA VAL A 113 -3.08 -16.10 -0.38
C VAL A 113 -2.85 -16.73 1.00
N GLN A 114 -3.91 -17.14 1.69
CA GLN A 114 -3.77 -17.86 2.95
C GLN A 114 -3.06 -19.21 2.76
N GLU A 115 -3.32 -19.89 1.65
CA GLU A 115 -2.70 -21.17 1.27
C GLU A 115 -1.33 -20.96 0.61
N GLN A 116 -1.17 -19.87 -0.17
CA GLN A 116 0.01 -19.55 -0.97
C GLN A 116 0.46 -18.10 -0.72
N PRO A 117 1.08 -17.78 0.43
CA PRO A 117 1.41 -16.42 0.82
C PRO A 117 2.33 -15.67 -0.13
N GLN A 118 3.18 -16.40 -0.86
CA GLN A 118 4.08 -15.85 -1.87
C GLN A 118 3.34 -15.11 -3.01
N LEU A 119 2.06 -15.40 -3.24
CA LEU A 119 1.26 -14.70 -4.26
C LEU A 119 1.19 -13.19 -4.04
N VAL A 120 1.30 -12.72 -2.78
CA VAL A 120 1.33 -11.27 -2.50
C VAL A 120 2.54 -10.62 -3.18
N HIS A 121 3.66 -11.34 -3.25
CA HIS A 121 4.89 -10.93 -3.92
C HIS A 121 4.83 -11.17 -5.44
N ASP A 122 4.37 -12.34 -5.88
CA ASP A 122 4.46 -12.78 -7.28
C ASP A 122 3.46 -12.05 -8.18
N ASP A 123 2.27 -11.74 -7.66
CA ASP A 123 1.20 -11.05 -8.39
C ASP A 123 0.47 -10.02 -7.50
N PRO A 124 1.16 -8.95 -7.08
CA PRO A 124 0.67 -8.00 -6.07
C PRO A 124 -0.62 -7.27 -6.47
N TYR A 125 -0.88 -7.10 -7.76
CA TYR A 125 -2.05 -6.37 -8.26
C TYR A 125 -3.16 -7.30 -8.81
N GLY A 126 -2.88 -8.59 -8.93
CA GLY A 126 -3.81 -9.62 -9.38
C GLY A 126 -4.18 -10.59 -8.27
N ALA A 127 -3.70 -11.85 -8.35
CA ALA A 127 -4.05 -12.92 -7.42
C ALA A 127 -3.60 -12.66 -5.97
N GLY A 128 -2.60 -11.80 -5.76
CA GLY A 128 -2.05 -11.43 -4.45
C GLY A 128 -2.85 -10.39 -3.66
N TRP A 129 -4.10 -10.06 -4.04
CA TRP A 129 -4.95 -9.23 -3.20
C TRP A 129 -5.14 -9.87 -1.82
N LEU A 130 -5.41 -9.07 -0.78
CA LEU A 130 -5.40 -9.56 0.60
C LEU A 130 -6.80 -9.71 1.19
N PHE A 131 -7.62 -8.67 1.11
CA PHE A 131 -8.98 -8.71 1.66
C PHE A 131 -9.90 -7.73 0.93
N ARG A 132 -11.21 -7.91 1.10
CA ARG A 132 -12.26 -6.98 0.68
C ARG A 132 -12.98 -6.42 1.89
N LEU A 133 -13.35 -5.16 1.82
CA LEU A 133 -14.15 -4.51 2.85
C LEU A 133 -15.31 -3.72 2.25
N LYS A 134 -16.38 -3.55 3.03
CA LYS A 134 -17.45 -2.60 2.74
C LYS A 134 -17.03 -1.26 3.35
N PRO A 135 -16.75 -0.22 2.52
CA PRO A 135 -16.23 1.05 3.02
C PRO A 135 -17.30 1.81 3.81
N THR A 136 -16.87 2.56 4.83
CA THR A 136 -17.75 3.38 5.67
C THR A 136 -17.55 4.89 5.45
N ASN A 137 -16.35 5.32 5.01
CA ASN A 137 -16.01 6.72 4.77
C ASN A 137 -15.20 6.89 3.46
N LEU A 138 -15.62 6.22 2.38
CA LEU A 138 -14.82 6.06 1.17
C LEU A 138 -14.28 7.39 0.62
N GLN A 139 -15.15 8.37 0.37
CA GLN A 139 -14.74 9.65 -0.26
C GLN A 139 -13.63 10.34 0.55
N ARG A 140 -13.83 10.46 1.87
CA ARG A 140 -12.86 11.09 2.77
C ARG A 140 -11.51 10.34 2.76
N ASN A 141 -11.55 9.01 2.70
CA ASN A 141 -10.34 8.21 2.68
C ASN A 141 -9.59 8.37 1.34
N LEU A 142 -10.31 8.34 0.20
CA LEU A 142 -9.70 8.48 -1.12
C LEU A 142 -9.00 9.83 -1.30
N ASP A 143 -9.50 10.90 -0.70
CA ASP A 143 -8.89 12.25 -0.76
C ASP A 143 -7.46 12.30 -0.17
N THR A 144 -7.06 11.30 0.60
CA THR A 144 -5.73 11.20 1.25
C THR A 144 -4.81 10.20 0.57
N LEU A 145 -5.30 9.45 -0.41
CA LEU A 145 -4.54 8.44 -1.14
C LEU A 145 -3.95 9.00 -2.43
N TYR A 146 -2.82 8.44 -2.84
CA TYR A 146 -2.21 8.76 -4.14
C TYR A 146 -2.93 8.01 -5.25
N THR A 147 -3.15 8.66 -6.38
CA THR A 147 -3.74 8.04 -7.57
C THR A 147 -3.19 8.68 -8.84
N GLY A 148 -3.33 8.00 -9.98
CA GLY A 148 -2.87 8.51 -11.27
C GLY A 148 -1.35 8.63 -11.34
N GLU A 149 -0.85 9.60 -12.08
CA GLU A 149 0.58 9.85 -12.29
C GLU A 149 1.34 10.26 -11.00
N ILE A 150 0.60 10.70 -9.95
CA ILE A 150 1.19 11.04 -8.65
C ILE A 150 1.80 9.80 -8.00
N VAL A 151 1.22 8.60 -8.22
CA VAL A 151 1.76 7.35 -7.68
C VAL A 151 3.16 7.09 -8.21
N ALA A 152 3.39 7.26 -9.51
CA ALA A 152 4.70 7.07 -10.12
C ALA A 152 5.75 8.05 -9.56
N SER A 153 5.39 9.32 -9.42
CA SER A 153 6.27 10.33 -8.83
C SER A 153 6.57 10.06 -7.35
N TRP A 154 5.62 9.50 -6.61
CA TRP A 154 5.83 9.11 -5.22
C TRP A 154 6.73 7.88 -5.10
N ILE A 155 6.52 6.83 -5.91
CA ILE A 155 7.39 5.65 -5.95
C ILE A 155 8.82 6.02 -6.38
N ASP A 156 8.98 6.98 -7.29
CA ASP A 156 10.30 7.51 -7.64
C ASP A 156 11.03 8.09 -6.39
N GLN A 157 10.34 8.89 -5.58
CA GLN A 157 10.88 9.43 -4.34
C GLN A 157 11.20 8.32 -3.32
N GLU A 158 10.33 7.33 -3.15
CA GLU A 158 10.57 6.19 -2.26
C GLU A 158 11.77 5.36 -2.75
N SER A 159 11.92 5.19 -4.07
CA SER A 159 13.07 4.51 -4.68
C SER A 159 14.38 5.22 -4.39
N HIS A 160 14.42 6.55 -4.53
CA HIS A 160 15.62 7.34 -4.17
C HIS A 160 15.95 7.23 -2.68
N ARG A 161 14.94 7.18 -1.80
CA ARG A 161 15.17 6.96 -0.36
C ARG A 161 15.76 5.59 -0.08
N LEU A 162 15.25 4.54 -0.76
CA LEU A 162 15.78 3.19 -0.63
C LEU A 162 17.22 3.12 -1.12
N LEU A 163 17.54 3.76 -2.25
CA LEU A 163 18.91 3.85 -2.76
C LEU A 163 19.86 4.52 -1.77
N GLY A 164 19.46 5.64 -1.17
CA GLY A 164 20.25 6.31 -0.14
C GLY A 164 20.47 5.41 1.08
N LEU A 165 19.51 4.59 1.45
CA LEU A 165 19.64 3.62 2.54
C LEU A 165 20.59 2.47 2.15
N LEU A 166 20.50 1.94 0.93
CA LEU A 166 21.40 0.91 0.40
C LEU A 166 22.85 1.42 0.33
N GLU A 167 23.05 2.63 -0.15
CA GLU A 167 24.37 3.25 -0.21
C GLU A 167 25.00 3.41 1.18
N THR A 168 24.24 3.98 2.13
CA THR A 168 24.76 4.25 3.48
C THR A 168 24.95 3.01 4.34
N SER A 169 24.09 1.99 4.17
CA SER A 169 24.08 0.81 5.05
C SER A 169 24.73 -0.43 4.44
N ALA A 170 24.78 -0.54 3.11
CA ALA A 170 25.33 -1.68 2.39
C ALA A 170 26.46 -1.32 1.40
N GLY A 171 26.78 -0.04 1.22
CA GLY A 171 27.81 0.42 0.28
C GLY A 171 27.45 0.17 -1.18
N VAL A 172 26.17 0.01 -1.50
CA VAL A 172 25.67 -0.32 -2.85
C VAL A 172 25.24 0.94 -3.56
N THR A 173 25.78 1.18 -4.75
CA THR A 173 25.37 2.25 -5.67
C THR A 173 24.75 1.64 -6.91
N LEU A 174 23.63 2.21 -7.37
CA LEU A 174 23.05 1.83 -8.67
C LEU A 174 23.73 2.59 -9.80
N PRO A 175 24.13 1.91 -10.89
CA PRO A 175 24.54 2.59 -12.10
C PRO A 175 23.34 3.35 -12.70
N SER A 176 23.61 4.40 -13.47
CA SER A 176 22.57 5.16 -14.19
C SER A 176 21.67 4.23 -14.99
N GLY A 177 20.35 4.31 -14.77
CA GLY A 177 19.35 3.46 -15.43
C GLY A 177 19.23 2.05 -14.86
N GLY A 178 19.86 1.74 -13.74
CA GLY A 178 19.71 0.44 -13.06
C GLY A 178 18.36 0.27 -12.40
N SER A 179 17.92 -1.00 -12.28
CA SER A 179 16.73 -1.39 -11.52
C SER A 179 17.12 -1.85 -10.11
N ILE A 180 16.25 -1.60 -9.14
CA ILE A 180 16.42 -2.14 -7.79
C ILE A 180 16.16 -3.66 -7.84
N VAL A 181 17.03 -4.41 -7.16
CA VAL A 181 16.95 -5.87 -7.10
C VAL A 181 15.67 -6.30 -6.39
N ASP A 182 15.10 -7.40 -6.85
CA ASP A 182 14.02 -8.06 -6.16
C ASP A 182 14.51 -8.65 -4.83
N ASP A 183 13.62 -8.73 -3.81
CA ASP A 183 13.95 -9.21 -2.48
C ASP A 183 15.14 -8.46 -1.83
N VAL A 184 14.97 -7.14 -1.67
CA VAL A 184 16.01 -6.28 -1.06
C VAL A 184 16.44 -6.79 0.31
N TYR A 185 15.50 -7.20 1.16
CA TYR A 185 15.83 -7.72 2.48
C TYR A 185 16.68 -9.01 2.41
N GLY A 186 16.34 -9.92 1.51
CA GLY A 186 17.08 -11.17 1.33
C GLY A 186 18.50 -10.96 0.80
N HIS A 187 18.70 -9.98 -0.09
CA HIS A 187 20.01 -9.66 -0.64
C HIS A 187 20.85 -8.78 0.29
N PHE A 188 20.20 -7.90 1.09
CA PHE A 188 20.86 -6.95 1.97
C PHE A 188 20.33 -7.05 3.41
N PRO A 189 20.50 -8.19 4.11
CA PRO A 189 19.97 -8.37 5.47
C PRO A 189 20.58 -7.39 6.48
N ALA A 190 21.75 -6.81 6.19
CA ALA A 190 22.39 -5.77 7.00
C ALA A 190 21.53 -4.49 7.14
N LEU A 191 20.59 -4.21 6.20
CA LEU A 191 19.63 -3.13 6.33
C LEU A 191 18.69 -3.32 7.53
N GLY A 192 18.49 -4.58 7.96
CA GLY A 192 17.62 -4.93 9.07
C GLY A 192 16.12 -4.77 8.76
N TRP A 193 15.35 -5.83 9.00
CA TRP A 193 13.90 -5.86 8.81
C TRP A 193 13.18 -4.69 9.46
N ARG A 194 13.52 -4.43 10.74
CA ARG A 194 12.88 -3.36 11.51
C ARG A 194 13.08 -1.99 10.87
N GLN A 195 14.27 -1.71 10.34
CA GLN A 195 14.58 -0.45 9.69
C GLN A 195 13.76 -0.28 8.41
N LEU A 196 13.71 -1.30 7.54
CA LEU A 196 12.91 -1.28 6.33
C LEU A 196 11.43 -1.03 6.62
N VAL A 197 10.86 -1.76 7.60
CA VAL A 197 9.44 -1.61 7.99
C VAL A 197 9.16 -0.22 8.56
N GLN A 198 10.03 0.33 9.39
CA GLN A 198 9.85 1.66 9.97
C GLN A 198 9.98 2.78 8.93
N GLU A 199 10.92 2.66 8.00
CA GLU A 199 11.17 3.67 6.99
C GLU A 199 10.09 3.72 5.90
N PHE A 200 9.55 2.58 5.50
CA PHE A 200 8.65 2.53 4.34
C PHE A 200 7.19 2.27 4.70
N PHE A 201 6.89 1.54 5.77
CA PHE A 201 5.50 1.14 6.08
C PHE A 201 4.85 1.92 7.22
N LEU A 202 5.64 2.45 8.19
CA LEU A 202 5.11 3.03 9.42
C LEU A 202 5.56 4.48 9.68
N ARG A 203 6.26 5.09 8.75
CA ARG A 203 6.94 6.38 8.95
C ARG A 203 6.04 7.53 9.42
N ASP A 204 4.85 7.64 8.89
CA ASP A 204 3.97 8.77 9.16
C ASP A 204 3.09 8.63 10.41
N LEU A 205 3.01 7.43 11.01
CA LEU A 205 2.28 7.23 12.25
C LEU A 205 2.85 8.06 13.41
N THR A 206 4.17 8.28 13.42
CA THR A 206 4.84 9.06 14.49
C THR A 206 4.56 10.56 14.40
N LYS A 207 4.28 11.09 13.20
CA LYS A 207 3.99 12.52 12.99
C LYS A 207 2.51 12.87 13.26
N THR A 208 1.59 12.02 12.83
CA THR A 208 0.15 12.19 13.03
C THR A 208 -0.26 12.03 14.49
N TRP A 209 0.34 11.11 15.22
CA TRP A 209 0.11 10.90 16.64
C TRP A 209 0.49 12.15 17.47
N LYS A 210 1.64 12.76 17.20
CA LYS A 210 2.09 13.99 17.89
C LYS A 210 1.18 15.20 17.64
N LYS A 211 0.49 15.25 16.52
CA LYS A 211 -0.43 16.35 16.16
C LYS A 211 -1.80 16.19 16.80
N ARG A 212 -2.30 14.96 17.01
CA ARG A 212 -3.58 14.67 17.69
C ARG A 212 -3.49 14.72 19.23
N ALA A 213 -2.31 14.53 19.80
CA ALA A 213 -2.09 14.59 21.25
C ALA A 213 -1.93 16.05 21.78
N ARG A 214 -2.03 17.06 20.93
CA ARG A 214 -1.91 18.49 21.27
C ARG A 214 -3.19 19.30 21.06
N VAL A 215 -4.35 18.64 20.94
CA VAL A 215 -5.67 19.29 20.89
C VAL A 215 -6.50 18.86 22.09
#